data_95a50003d25406f9d6b4ce6bdf84385d
#
_entry.id   95a50003d25406f9d6b4ce6bdf84385d
#
_cell.length_a   1.000
_cell.length_b   1.000
_cell.length_c   1.000
_cell.angle_alpha   90.00
_cell.angle_beta   90.00
_cell.angle_gamma   90.00
#
_symmetry.space_group_name_H-M   'P 1'
#
loop_
_entity.id
_entity.type
_entity.pdbx_description
1 polymer ?
#
loop_
_entity_poly.entity_id
_entity_poly.type
_entity_poly.pdbx_seq_one_letter_code
_entity_poly.pdbx_strand_id
1 'polypeptide(L)'
;WWPWMAGPLQSGLKLHMNYLTRTGNSMPRDSEEFLKHTRSVRSIKRKLDSLANILAGDPADWVYEGPSEKSKGRKNAKTYERISIKPIKVESVAEEALWQHAEKFLVMSATFVSVDQTAYDLGLKRGEYASVVVDFAFPVDKRPIRFWNGVSYNRGTEQSGEAQADRDPKIQQIVDWWPEDRILIHSVSHKRTAEIVAALKTDRVVASFTDARDRKDAIALYLENEGSILVGAGLERGVDFPDDKCRVIIIAKIPWPNRGDKQINARLTGKGGEQWYTMQTIRSLVQMTGRGMRHSGDWCVTYILDGAYSTIRRSRWSGMIPDNWSKAIRYGAPKEKEPVRR
;
A
#
# COMPACT_ATOMS: atom_id res chain seq x y z
N TRP A 1 2.64 -26.88 -10.58
CA TRP A 1 2.26 -25.73 -11.42
C TRP A 1 3.34 -25.42 -12.47
N TRP A 2 4.62 -25.65 -12.20
CA TRP A 2 5.73 -25.41 -13.13
C TRP A 2 5.64 -26.24 -14.42
N PRO A 3 5.43 -27.57 -14.37
CA PRO A 3 5.25 -28.37 -15.59
C PRO A 3 4.04 -27.93 -16.42
N TRP A 4 2.98 -27.48 -15.77
CA TRP A 4 1.80 -26.96 -16.44
C TRP A 4 2.09 -25.65 -17.19
N MET A 5 2.90 -24.76 -16.62
CA MET A 5 3.33 -23.53 -17.30
C MET A 5 4.24 -23.81 -18.50
N ALA A 6 5.22 -24.70 -18.33
CA ALA A 6 6.19 -25.06 -19.37
C ALA A 6 5.57 -25.83 -20.55
N GLY A 7 4.45 -26.50 -20.33
CA GLY A 7 3.74 -27.28 -21.34
C GLY A 7 2.41 -26.63 -21.77
N PRO A 8 1.29 -26.95 -21.10
CA PRO A 8 -0.06 -26.55 -21.53
C PRO A 8 -0.24 -25.04 -21.67
N LEU A 9 0.20 -24.23 -20.70
CA LEU A 9 0.01 -22.78 -20.75
C LEU A 9 0.82 -22.14 -21.89
N GLN A 10 2.12 -22.47 -22.00
CA GLN A 10 2.98 -21.92 -23.04
C GLN A 10 2.49 -22.31 -24.44
N SER A 11 2.10 -23.58 -24.64
CA SER A 11 1.56 -24.07 -25.91
C SER A 11 0.24 -23.39 -26.28
N GLY A 12 -0.68 -23.25 -25.31
CA GLY A 12 -1.95 -22.53 -25.51
C GLY A 12 -1.75 -21.07 -25.91
N LEU A 13 -0.83 -20.34 -25.26
CA LEU A 13 -0.50 -18.96 -25.62
C LEU A 13 0.11 -18.86 -27.02
N LYS A 14 1.01 -19.79 -27.41
CA LYS A 14 1.60 -19.84 -28.76
C LYS A 14 0.53 -20.10 -29.82
N LEU A 15 -0.36 -21.05 -29.60
CA LEU A 15 -1.49 -21.34 -30.51
C LEU A 15 -2.41 -20.11 -30.67
N HIS A 16 -2.74 -19.44 -29.55
CA HIS A 16 -3.58 -18.24 -29.60
C HIS A 16 -2.87 -17.08 -30.33
N MET A 17 -1.57 -16.89 -30.11
CA MET A 17 -0.79 -15.90 -30.85
C MET A 17 -0.78 -16.16 -32.34
N ASN A 18 -0.57 -17.44 -32.76
CA ASN A 18 -0.59 -17.84 -34.17
C ASN A 18 -1.96 -17.60 -34.82
N TYR A 19 -3.07 -17.92 -34.09
CA TYR A 19 -4.40 -17.61 -34.56
C TYR A 19 -4.61 -16.11 -34.76
N LEU A 20 -4.26 -15.28 -33.78
CA LEU A 20 -4.36 -13.84 -33.88
C LEU A 20 -3.50 -13.29 -35.03
N THR A 21 -2.28 -13.77 -35.22
CA THR A 21 -1.42 -13.30 -36.31
C THR A 21 -2.02 -13.61 -37.69
N ARG A 22 -2.61 -14.79 -37.84
CA ARG A 22 -3.29 -15.18 -39.10
C ARG A 22 -4.50 -14.33 -39.39
N THR A 23 -5.37 -14.11 -38.38
CA THR A 23 -6.58 -13.30 -38.55
C THR A 23 -6.26 -11.81 -38.79
N GLY A 24 -5.20 -11.27 -38.19
CA GLY A 24 -4.76 -9.90 -38.41
C GLY A 24 -4.27 -9.62 -39.82
N ASN A 25 -3.73 -10.64 -40.53
CA ASN A 25 -3.24 -10.48 -41.90
C ASN A 25 -4.35 -10.20 -42.93
N SER A 26 -5.60 -10.51 -42.61
CA SER A 26 -6.77 -10.25 -43.45
C SER A 26 -7.51 -8.94 -43.11
N MET A 27 -7.05 -8.19 -42.13
CA MET A 27 -7.70 -6.95 -41.68
C MET A 27 -7.11 -5.69 -42.37
N PRO A 28 -7.95 -4.70 -42.72
CA PRO A 28 -7.47 -3.40 -43.20
C PRO A 28 -6.58 -2.73 -42.14
N ARG A 29 -5.37 -2.31 -42.49
CA ARG A 29 -4.38 -1.77 -41.54
C ARG A 29 -4.82 -0.50 -40.81
N ASP A 30 -5.69 0.29 -41.42
CA ASP A 30 -6.19 1.55 -40.88
C ASP A 30 -7.50 1.38 -40.09
N SER A 31 -7.99 0.16 -39.89
CA SER A 31 -9.23 -0.11 -39.17
C SER A 31 -9.00 -0.10 -37.65
N GLU A 32 -10.02 0.32 -36.90
CA GLU A 32 -10.03 0.23 -35.43
C GLU A 32 -9.89 -1.22 -34.93
N GLU A 33 -10.43 -2.17 -35.70
CA GLU A 33 -10.30 -3.58 -35.44
C GLU A 33 -8.85 -4.07 -35.52
N PHE A 34 -8.11 -3.62 -36.55
CA PHE A 34 -6.68 -3.93 -36.68
C PHE A 34 -5.87 -3.38 -35.50
N LEU A 35 -6.17 -2.16 -35.03
CA LEU A 35 -5.51 -1.58 -33.85
C LEU A 35 -5.80 -2.38 -32.58
N LYS A 36 -7.05 -2.78 -32.34
CA LYS A 36 -7.44 -3.63 -31.21
C LYS A 36 -6.74 -4.98 -31.31
N HIS A 37 -6.70 -5.56 -32.49
CA HIS A 37 -6.04 -6.82 -32.78
C HIS A 37 -4.54 -6.77 -32.50
N THR A 38 -3.85 -5.76 -33.01
CA THR A 38 -2.42 -5.53 -32.77
C THR A 38 -2.10 -5.40 -31.28
N ARG A 39 -2.96 -4.72 -30.49
CA ARG A 39 -2.83 -4.63 -29.03
C ARG A 39 -2.93 -6.02 -28.39
N SER A 40 -3.85 -6.86 -28.87
CA SER A 40 -4.02 -8.24 -28.37
C SER A 40 -2.79 -9.11 -28.66
N VAL A 41 -2.25 -9.05 -29.89
CA VAL A 41 -1.02 -9.76 -30.26
C VAL A 41 0.15 -9.34 -29.39
N ARG A 42 0.35 -8.03 -29.20
CA ARG A 42 1.42 -7.50 -28.31
C ARG A 42 1.23 -7.94 -26.86
N SER A 43 -0.02 -8.03 -26.38
CA SER A 43 -0.32 -8.51 -25.03
C SER A 43 0.04 -9.97 -24.85
N ILE A 44 -0.30 -10.84 -25.82
CA ILE A 44 0.05 -12.27 -25.78
C ILE A 44 1.56 -12.47 -25.89
N LYS A 45 2.24 -11.72 -26.79
CA LYS A 45 3.70 -11.78 -26.91
C LYS A 45 4.36 -11.44 -25.58
N ARG A 46 4.01 -10.33 -24.94
CA ARG A 46 4.55 -9.97 -23.61
C ARG A 46 4.32 -11.05 -22.56
N LYS A 47 3.16 -11.73 -22.59
CA LYS A 47 2.89 -12.84 -21.65
C LYS A 47 3.79 -14.05 -21.93
N LEU A 48 4.07 -14.35 -23.21
CA LEU A 48 4.97 -15.43 -23.59
C LEU A 48 6.42 -15.11 -23.19
N ASP A 49 6.87 -13.88 -23.42
CA ASP A 49 8.20 -13.43 -23.03
C ASP A 49 8.36 -13.50 -21.51
N SER A 50 7.40 -12.95 -20.75
CA SER A 50 7.39 -13.05 -19.28
C SER A 50 7.36 -14.49 -18.79
N LEU A 51 6.59 -15.37 -19.43
CA LEU A 51 6.54 -16.78 -19.08
C LEU A 51 7.88 -17.50 -19.35
N ALA A 52 8.52 -17.18 -20.48
CA ALA A 52 9.84 -17.74 -20.80
C ALA A 52 10.88 -17.36 -19.75
N ASN A 53 10.87 -16.11 -19.29
CA ASN A 53 11.78 -15.62 -18.27
C ASN A 53 11.51 -16.26 -16.90
N ILE A 54 10.23 -16.39 -16.51
CA ILE A 54 9.87 -17.15 -15.31
C ILE A 54 10.42 -18.58 -15.38
N LEU A 55 10.22 -19.27 -16.52
CA LEU A 55 10.63 -20.65 -16.72
C LEU A 55 12.15 -20.85 -16.80
N ALA A 56 12.91 -19.81 -17.11
CA ALA A 56 14.37 -19.83 -17.09
C ALA A 56 14.95 -19.73 -15.66
N GLY A 57 14.15 -19.27 -14.68
CA GLY A 57 14.56 -19.13 -13.28
C GLY A 57 14.32 -20.39 -12.43
N ASP A 58 14.62 -20.27 -11.12
CA ASP A 58 14.33 -21.34 -10.15
C ASP A 58 12.86 -21.26 -9.70
N PRO A 59 12.09 -22.36 -9.77
CA PRO A 59 10.72 -22.42 -9.22
C PRO A 59 10.60 -21.96 -7.76
N ALA A 60 11.66 -22.14 -6.96
CA ALA A 60 11.70 -21.76 -5.57
C ALA A 60 11.68 -20.23 -5.35
N ASP A 61 12.02 -19.43 -6.37
CA ASP A 61 12.01 -17.97 -6.31
C ASP A 61 10.63 -17.36 -6.57
N TRP A 62 9.63 -18.18 -6.87
CA TRP A 62 8.32 -17.72 -7.31
C TRP A 62 7.18 -18.24 -6.45
N VAL A 63 6.18 -17.41 -6.28
CA VAL A 63 4.88 -17.79 -5.67
C VAL A 63 3.83 -17.92 -6.74
N TYR A 64 3.16 -19.07 -6.71
CA TYR A 64 2.01 -19.34 -7.55
C TYR A 64 0.71 -19.26 -6.74
N GLU A 65 -0.23 -18.48 -7.26
CA GLU A 65 -1.61 -18.46 -6.80
C GLU A 65 -2.48 -19.01 -7.93
N GLY A 66 -3.09 -20.17 -7.68
CA GLY A 66 -3.94 -20.89 -8.64
C GLY A 66 -5.21 -20.12 -8.97
N PRO A 67 -6.09 -20.73 -9.79
CA PRO A 67 -7.31 -20.07 -10.22
C PRO A 67 -8.11 -19.59 -8.99
N SER A 68 -8.30 -18.29 -8.90
CA SER A 68 -9.23 -17.70 -7.96
C SER A 68 -10.46 -17.23 -8.73
N GLU A 69 -11.64 -17.62 -8.29
CA GLU A 69 -12.87 -16.98 -8.77
C GLU A 69 -12.78 -15.49 -8.48
N LYS A 70 -12.59 -14.68 -9.51
CA LYS A 70 -12.69 -13.24 -9.38
C LYS A 70 -14.01 -12.74 -9.90
N SER A 71 -14.67 -12.22 -8.91
CA SER A 71 -15.75 -11.24 -8.87
C SER A 71 -17.00 -11.61 -9.65
N LYS A 72 -18.01 -11.91 -8.91
CA LYS A 72 -19.40 -11.57 -9.24
C LYS A 72 -19.48 -10.04 -9.40
N GLY A 73 -18.96 -9.53 -10.51
CA GLY A 73 -19.23 -8.16 -10.92
C GLY A 73 -20.50 -8.15 -11.74
N ARG A 74 -21.33 -7.12 -11.61
CA ARG A 74 -22.57 -6.81 -12.32
C ARG A 74 -23.25 -8.00 -13.06
N LYS A 75 -24.57 -8.13 -12.96
CA LYS A 75 -25.43 -9.13 -13.61
C LYS A 75 -25.15 -9.34 -15.10
N ASN A 76 -24.04 -9.73 -15.58
CA ASN A 76 -23.63 -10.11 -16.95
C ASN A 76 -22.11 -10.10 -17.12
N ALA A 77 -21.31 -10.01 -16.05
CA ALA A 77 -19.86 -10.11 -16.17
C ALA A 77 -19.45 -11.58 -16.38
N LYS A 78 -18.66 -11.84 -17.43
CA LYS A 78 -18.06 -13.15 -17.65
C LYS A 78 -17.14 -13.47 -16.46
N THR A 79 -17.37 -14.60 -15.80
CA THR A 79 -16.45 -15.14 -14.79
C THR A 79 -15.18 -15.60 -15.50
N TYR A 80 -14.04 -15.10 -15.09
CA TYR A 80 -12.74 -15.57 -15.57
C TYR A 80 -11.86 -15.98 -14.39
N GLU A 81 -11.14 -17.05 -14.58
CA GLU A 81 -10.15 -17.51 -13.63
C GLU A 81 -8.88 -16.66 -13.74
N ARG A 82 -8.34 -16.25 -12.61
CA ARG A 82 -7.09 -15.51 -12.56
C ARG A 82 -5.99 -16.37 -11.92
N ILE A 83 -4.90 -16.51 -12.64
CA ILE A 83 -3.65 -17.09 -12.15
C ILE A 83 -2.69 -15.93 -11.90
N SER A 84 -2.00 -15.96 -10.77
CA SER A 84 -0.99 -14.97 -10.41
C SER A 84 0.34 -15.68 -10.12
N ILE A 85 1.39 -15.20 -10.75
CA ILE A 85 2.76 -15.68 -10.53
C ILE A 85 3.59 -14.45 -10.15
N LYS A 86 4.24 -14.51 -9.00
CA LYS A 86 4.96 -13.37 -8.42
C LYS A 86 6.35 -13.82 -7.98
N PRO A 87 7.43 -13.06 -8.25
CA PRO A 87 8.72 -13.34 -7.65
C PRO A 87 8.65 -13.11 -6.14
N ILE A 88 9.30 -13.95 -5.37
CA ILE A 88 9.41 -13.77 -3.89
C ILE A 88 10.21 -12.51 -3.61
N LYS A 89 11.29 -12.28 -4.36
CA LYS A 89 12.15 -11.11 -4.26
C LYS A 89 12.26 -10.43 -5.63
N VAL A 90 12.27 -9.10 -5.61
CA VAL A 90 12.39 -8.30 -6.84
C VAL A 90 13.80 -8.42 -7.45
N GLU A 91 14.83 -8.62 -6.62
CA GLU A 91 16.22 -8.75 -7.07
C GLU A 91 16.41 -9.78 -8.18
N SER A 92 15.65 -10.88 -8.16
CA SER A 92 15.75 -11.95 -9.17
C SER A 92 15.26 -11.54 -10.57
N VAL A 93 14.51 -10.44 -10.68
CA VAL A 93 13.94 -9.96 -11.95
C VAL A 93 14.32 -8.51 -12.25
N ALA A 94 15.07 -7.85 -11.36
CA ALA A 94 15.34 -6.41 -11.44
C ALA A 94 16.18 -6.04 -12.66
N GLU A 95 17.15 -6.88 -13.05
CA GLU A 95 17.98 -6.64 -14.24
C GLU A 95 17.10 -6.53 -15.48
N GLU A 96 16.26 -7.52 -15.70
CA GLU A 96 15.40 -7.59 -16.87
C GLU A 96 14.25 -6.57 -16.83
N ALA A 97 13.63 -6.41 -15.67
CA ALA A 97 12.46 -5.55 -15.53
C ALA A 97 12.80 -4.06 -15.46
N LEU A 98 14.02 -3.71 -15.05
CA LEU A 98 14.42 -2.34 -14.78
C LEU A 98 15.78 -1.97 -15.37
N TRP A 99 16.86 -2.58 -14.93
CA TRP A 99 18.21 -2.06 -15.14
C TRP A 99 18.69 -2.11 -16.59
N GLN A 100 18.30 -3.10 -17.36
CA GLN A 100 18.68 -3.21 -18.79
C GLN A 100 18.12 -2.09 -19.68
N HIS A 101 17.18 -1.27 -19.20
CA HIS A 101 16.50 -0.27 -20.01
C HIS A 101 17.21 1.08 -20.13
N ALA A 102 18.23 1.33 -19.29
CA ALA A 102 19.06 2.54 -19.36
C ALA A 102 20.42 2.30 -18.68
N GLU A 103 21.40 3.11 -19.04
CA GLU A 103 22.74 3.08 -18.41
C GLU A 103 22.77 3.75 -17.03
N LYS A 104 21.88 4.70 -16.79
CA LYS A 104 21.82 5.48 -15.56
C LYS A 104 20.37 5.66 -15.11
N PHE A 105 20.15 5.52 -13.81
CA PHE A 105 18.84 5.67 -13.19
C PHE A 105 18.89 6.67 -12.05
N LEU A 106 17.89 7.54 -11.98
CA LEU A 106 17.61 8.36 -10.80
C LEU A 106 16.32 7.83 -10.14
N VAL A 107 16.47 7.29 -8.94
CA VAL A 107 15.34 6.79 -8.14
C VAL A 107 15.09 7.73 -7.00
N MET A 108 13.91 8.31 -6.92
CA MET A 108 13.54 9.30 -5.90
C MET A 108 12.34 8.83 -5.08
N SER A 109 12.38 9.04 -3.78
CA SER A 109 11.26 8.80 -2.87
C SER A 109 11.39 9.65 -1.61
N ALA A 110 10.28 10.13 -1.09
CA ALA A 110 10.23 10.76 0.23
C ALA A 110 10.29 9.72 1.38
N THR A 111 10.20 8.42 1.07
CA THR A 111 10.00 7.36 2.07
C THR A 111 10.82 6.10 1.78
N PHE A 112 12.12 6.27 1.46
CA PHE A 112 12.99 5.09 1.31
C PHE A 112 13.11 4.29 2.61
N VAL A 113 13.09 4.94 3.76
CA VAL A 113 13.29 4.35 5.11
C VAL A 113 14.71 3.81 5.28
N SER A 114 15.16 2.91 4.39
CA SER A 114 16.53 2.43 4.29
C SER A 114 16.92 2.37 2.81
N VAL A 115 17.90 3.17 2.42
CA VAL A 115 18.44 3.18 1.05
C VAL A 115 19.13 1.87 0.76
N ASP A 116 20.01 1.40 1.66
CA ASP A 116 20.75 0.15 1.49
C ASP A 116 19.84 -1.06 1.32
N GLN A 117 18.77 -1.17 2.15
CA GLN A 117 17.81 -2.25 2.00
C GLN A 117 17.03 -2.14 0.70
N THR A 118 16.68 -0.92 0.27
CA THR A 118 15.96 -0.72 -0.99
C THR A 118 16.87 -1.07 -2.17
N ALA A 119 18.14 -0.68 -2.15
CA ALA A 119 19.11 -1.04 -3.17
C ALA A 119 19.30 -2.56 -3.25
N TYR A 120 19.48 -3.23 -2.11
CA TYR A 120 19.55 -4.69 -2.03
C TYR A 120 18.29 -5.36 -2.59
N ASP A 121 17.10 -4.87 -2.24
CA ASP A 121 15.83 -5.39 -2.75
C ASP A 121 15.69 -5.24 -4.27
N LEU A 122 16.39 -4.27 -4.87
CA LEU A 122 16.46 -4.03 -6.32
C LEU A 122 17.66 -4.72 -6.98
N GLY A 123 18.38 -5.61 -6.30
CA GLY A 123 19.49 -6.37 -6.82
C GLY A 123 20.81 -5.60 -6.94
N LEU A 124 20.90 -4.39 -6.38
CA LEU A 124 22.12 -3.56 -6.43
C LEU A 124 23.09 -3.95 -5.33
N LYS A 125 24.37 -3.99 -5.64
CA LYS A 125 25.47 -4.22 -4.69
C LYS A 125 26.03 -2.89 -4.20
N ARG A 126 26.75 -2.93 -3.09
CA ARG A 126 27.52 -1.78 -2.60
C ARG A 126 28.50 -1.32 -3.67
N GLY A 127 28.50 -0.01 -3.97
CA GLY A 127 29.34 0.59 -5.01
C GLY A 127 28.62 0.77 -6.37
N GLU A 128 27.48 0.14 -6.58
CA GLU A 128 26.69 0.31 -7.83
C GLU A 128 25.70 1.48 -7.72
N TYR A 129 25.55 2.08 -6.56
CA TYR A 129 24.67 3.24 -6.34
C TYR A 129 25.31 4.27 -5.42
N ALA A 130 24.88 5.52 -5.59
CA ALA A 130 25.11 6.60 -4.65
C ALA A 130 23.77 7.10 -4.11
N SER A 131 23.76 7.68 -2.92
CA SER A 131 22.55 8.23 -2.32
C SER A 131 22.75 9.63 -1.80
N VAL A 132 21.72 10.45 -1.96
CA VAL A 132 21.62 11.78 -1.35
C VAL A 132 20.37 11.80 -0.52
N VAL A 133 20.50 12.14 0.76
CA VAL A 133 19.38 12.36 1.67
C VAL A 133 19.25 13.87 1.87
N VAL A 134 18.11 14.42 1.48
CA VAL A 134 17.80 15.83 1.67
C VAL A 134 17.02 15.99 2.97
N ASP A 135 17.35 17.02 3.73
CA ASP A 135 16.67 17.33 4.98
C ASP A 135 15.17 17.56 4.75
N PHE A 136 14.39 17.09 5.72
CA PHE A 136 12.94 17.21 5.67
C PHE A 136 12.51 18.64 6.01
N ALA A 137 11.92 19.35 5.05
CA ALA A 137 11.64 20.78 5.14
C ALA A 137 10.47 21.17 6.07
N PHE A 138 9.69 20.17 6.56
CA PHE A 138 8.47 20.47 7.33
C PHE A 138 8.75 20.55 8.84
N PRO A 139 8.39 21.65 9.51
CA PRO A 139 8.62 21.83 10.95
C PRO A 139 7.93 20.74 11.79
N VAL A 140 8.62 20.24 12.81
CA VAL A 140 8.13 19.18 13.69
C VAL A 140 6.88 19.60 14.48
N ASP A 141 6.84 20.87 14.92
CA ASP A 141 5.74 21.47 15.67
C ASP A 141 4.46 21.68 14.85
N LYS A 142 4.57 21.63 13.51
CA LYS A 142 3.43 21.65 12.59
C LYS A 142 2.88 20.27 12.24
N ARG A 143 3.57 19.20 12.63
CA ARG A 143 3.18 17.81 12.32
C ARG A 143 3.35 16.86 13.50
N PRO A 144 2.81 17.17 14.67
CA PRO A 144 2.96 16.30 15.84
C PRO A 144 2.29 14.95 15.59
N ILE A 145 2.96 13.88 16.05
CA ILE A 145 2.47 12.52 15.98
C ILE A 145 2.28 12.02 17.42
N ARG A 146 1.06 11.88 17.85
CA ARG A 146 0.73 11.35 19.18
C ARG A 146 0.63 9.82 19.13
N PHE A 147 1.55 9.12 19.75
CA PHE A 147 1.38 7.71 20.04
C PHE A 147 0.57 7.55 21.33
N TRP A 148 -0.71 7.28 21.17
CA TRP A 148 -1.63 7.01 22.27
C TRP A 148 -1.59 5.52 22.61
N ASN A 149 -0.67 5.15 23.50
CA ASN A 149 -0.44 3.75 23.87
C ASN A 149 -1.72 3.06 24.35
N GLY A 150 -1.88 1.82 23.99
CA GLY A 150 -3.03 0.97 24.32
C GLY A 150 -2.77 -0.48 23.98
N VAL A 151 -3.83 -1.20 23.71
CA VAL A 151 -3.81 -2.60 23.30
C VAL A 151 -3.10 -2.76 21.97
N SER A 152 -2.36 -3.84 21.80
CA SER A 152 -1.81 -4.23 20.49
C SER A 152 -2.90 -4.92 19.67
N TYR A 153 -3.26 -4.34 18.53
CA TYR A 153 -4.39 -4.82 17.70
C TYR A 153 -3.94 -5.98 16.81
N ASN A 154 -4.01 -7.18 17.35
CA ASN A 154 -3.71 -8.43 16.67
C ASN A 154 -4.99 -9.28 16.51
N ARG A 155 -4.86 -10.48 15.90
CA ARG A 155 -6.01 -11.35 15.66
C ARG A 155 -6.74 -11.73 16.96
N GLY A 156 -6.01 -12.02 18.03
CA GLY A 156 -6.61 -12.40 19.32
C GLY A 156 -7.44 -11.27 19.94
N THR A 157 -6.84 -10.06 20.07
CA THR A 157 -7.50 -8.90 20.64
C THR A 157 -8.67 -8.38 19.78
N GLU A 158 -8.60 -8.59 18.46
CA GLU A 158 -9.72 -8.28 17.55
C GLU A 158 -10.87 -9.30 17.69
N GLN A 159 -10.56 -10.58 17.90
CA GLN A 159 -11.58 -11.62 18.08
C GLN A 159 -12.26 -11.53 19.46
N SER A 160 -11.53 -11.15 20.51
CA SER A 160 -12.08 -10.93 21.85
C SER A 160 -12.88 -9.64 22.01
N GLY A 161 -12.81 -8.70 21.04
CA GLY A 161 -13.40 -7.38 21.15
C GLY A 161 -12.55 -6.36 21.93
N GLU A 162 -11.42 -6.76 22.50
CA GLU A 162 -10.54 -5.90 23.30
C GLU A 162 -9.97 -4.74 22.47
N ALA A 163 -9.58 -5.05 21.21
CA ALA A 163 -9.07 -4.04 20.28
C ALA A 163 -10.12 -2.96 19.96
N GLN A 164 -11.37 -3.34 19.76
CA GLN A 164 -12.47 -2.42 19.50
C GLN A 164 -12.79 -1.58 20.74
N ALA A 165 -12.85 -2.21 21.91
CA ALA A 165 -13.10 -1.54 23.19
C ALA A 165 -12.03 -0.49 23.55
N ASP A 166 -10.78 -0.69 23.15
CA ASP A 166 -9.69 0.27 23.31
C ASP A 166 -9.69 1.37 22.24
N ARG A 167 -9.93 1.00 20.98
CA ARG A 167 -9.81 1.88 19.82
C ARG A 167 -10.97 2.86 19.66
N ASP A 168 -12.21 2.36 19.75
CA ASP A 168 -13.37 3.13 19.31
C ASP A 168 -13.65 4.34 20.21
N PRO A 169 -13.51 4.26 21.55
CA PRO A 169 -13.60 5.45 22.41
C PRO A 169 -12.51 6.49 22.11
N LYS A 170 -11.29 6.07 21.79
CA LYS A 170 -10.21 6.99 21.43
C LYS A 170 -10.50 7.72 20.12
N ILE A 171 -11.01 6.99 19.10
CA ILE A 171 -11.42 7.60 17.83
C ILE A 171 -12.52 8.63 18.10
N GLN A 172 -13.56 8.27 18.87
CA GLN A 172 -14.64 9.18 19.20
C GLN A 172 -14.13 10.44 19.90
N GLN A 173 -13.27 10.28 20.90
CA GLN A 173 -12.68 11.41 21.64
C GLN A 173 -11.86 12.34 20.72
N ILE A 174 -11.11 11.80 19.77
CA ILE A 174 -10.38 12.62 18.80
C ILE A 174 -11.35 13.35 17.87
N VAL A 175 -12.41 12.71 17.42
CA VAL A 175 -13.45 13.34 16.59
C VAL A 175 -14.10 14.50 17.33
N ASP A 176 -14.39 14.35 18.62
CA ASP A 176 -14.99 15.38 19.47
C ASP A 176 -14.02 16.57 19.71
N TRP A 177 -12.72 16.33 19.76
CA TRP A 177 -11.72 17.39 19.91
C TRP A 177 -11.53 18.25 18.66
N TRP A 178 -11.88 17.72 17.48
CA TRP A 178 -11.68 18.37 16.20
C TRP A 178 -12.99 18.47 15.40
N PRO A 179 -14.00 19.20 15.95
CA PRO A 179 -15.36 19.18 15.38
C PRO A 179 -15.46 19.80 14.00
N GLU A 180 -14.61 20.78 13.68
CA GLU A 180 -14.66 21.52 12.42
C GLU A 180 -13.61 21.04 11.39
N ASP A 181 -12.58 20.34 11.87
CA ASP A 181 -11.46 19.94 11.01
C ASP A 181 -11.74 18.62 10.30
N ARG A 182 -11.35 18.51 9.03
CA ARG A 182 -11.42 17.24 8.28
C ARG A 182 -10.50 16.19 8.87
N ILE A 183 -11.04 14.98 9.06
CA ILE A 183 -10.35 13.85 9.68
C ILE A 183 -10.18 12.71 8.68
N LEU A 184 -8.97 12.16 8.58
CA LEU A 184 -8.65 10.96 7.82
C LEU A 184 -8.36 9.79 8.76
N ILE A 185 -9.12 8.70 8.65
CA ILE A 185 -8.95 7.50 9.47
C ILE A 185 -8.43 6.34 8.61
N HIS A 186 -7.19 5.96 8.84
CA HIS A 186 -6.58 4.77 8.22
C HIS A 186 -7.01 3.50 8.97
N SER A 187 -7.98 2.79 8.43
CA SER A 187 -8.54 1.56 9.03
C SER A 187 -7.71 0.31 8.77
N VAL A 188 -6.84 0.32 7.72
CA VAL A 188 -5.96 -0.79 7.29
C VAL A 188 -6.71 -1.99 6.68
N SER A 189 -8.01 -2.17 6.92
CA SER A 189 -8.82 -3.20 6.28
C SER A 189 -10.28 -2.78 6.10
N HIS A 190 -10.93 -3.28 5.06
CA HIS A 190 -12.34 -2.98 4.78
C HIS A 190 -13.28 -3.40 5.91
N LYS A 191 -13.03 -4.57 6.54
CA LYS A 191 -13.80 -5.01 7.72
C LYS A 191 -13.74 -3.95 8.83
N ARG A 192 -12.54 -3.47 9.14
CA ARG A 192 -12.35 -2.44 10.20
C ARG A 192 -12.92 -1.08 9.79
N THR A 193 -12.94 -0.74 8.49
CA THR A 193 -13.67 0.43 8.01
C THR A 193 -15.12 0.37 8.46
N ALA A 194 -15.81 -0.73 8.17
CA ALA A 194 -17.22 -0.91 8.55
C ALA A 194 -17.43 -0.87 10.07
N GLU A 195 -16.55 -1.51 10.85
CA GLU A 195 -16.59 -1.49 12.33
C GLU A 195 -16.46 -0.07 12.88
N ILE A 196 -15.48 0.71 12.40
CA ILE A 196 -15.26 2.09 12.86
C ILE A 196 -16.44 2.98 12.49
N VAL A 197 -16.93 2.89 11.26
CA VAL A 197 -18.09 3.70 10.83
C VAL A 197 -19.33 3.38 11.68
N ALA A 198 -19.58 2.11 11.99
CA ALA A 198 -20.70 1.70 12.83
C ALA A 198 -20.57 2.17 14.30
N ALA A 199 -19.34 2.34 14.80
CA ALA A 199 -19.08 2.76 16.18
C ALA A 199 -19.08 4.29 16.36
N LEU A 200 -18.86 5.07 15.29
CA LEU A 200 -18.84 6.53 15.34
C LEU A 200 -20.23 7.11 15.66
N LYS A 201 -20.25 8.02 16.64
CA LYS A 201 -21.44 8.80 17.04
C LYS A 201 -21.20 10.25 16.65
N THR A 202 -21.70 10.65 15.49
CA THR A 202 -21.48 12.01 14.96
C THR A 202 -22.55 12.36 13.92
N ASP A 203 -22.93 13.63 13.87
CA ASP A 203 -23.81 14.19 12.83
C ASP A 203 -23.01 14.66 11.59
N ARG A 204 -21.69 14.53 11.62
CA ARG A 204 -20.80 14.90 10.51
C ARG A 204 -20.93 13.92 9.37
N VAL A 205 -20.65 14.39 8.14
CA VAL A 205 -20.55 13.51 6.97
C VAL A 205 -19.40 12.53 7.15
N VAL A 206 -19.71 11.23 7.18
CA VAL A 206 -18.73 10.14 7.24
C VAL A 206 -18.65 9.46 5.88
N ALA A 207 -17.64 9.84 5.09
CA ALA A 207 -17.33 9.18 3.83
C ALA A 207 -16.52 7.91 4.10
N SER A 208 -16.92 6.79 3.49
CA SER A 208 -16.20 5.53 3.67
C SER A 208 -16.35 4.62 2.45
N PHE A 209 -15.43 3.66 2.31
CA PHE A 209 -15.53 2.62 1.30
C PHE A 209 -15.01 1.29 1.84
N THR A 210 -15.70 0.22 1.46
CA THR A 210 -15.34 -1.18 1.74
C THR A 210 -15.02 -1.96 0.46
N ASP A 211 -15.15 -1.30 -0.70
CA ASP A 211 -14.73 -1.78 -2.03
C ASP A 211 -13.85 -0.71 -2.70
N ALA A 212 -12.79 -1.15 -3.36
CA ALA A 212 -11.88 -0.24 -4.05
C ALA A 212 -12.56 0.58 -5.18
N ARG A 213 -13.68 0.10 -5.71
CA ARG A 213 -14.47 0.79 -6.74
C ARG A 213 -15.15 2.06 -6.21
N ASP A 214 -15.57 2.02 -4.95
CA ASP A 214 -16.30 3.11 -4.30
C ASP A 214 -15.36 4.17 -3.72
N ARG A 215 -14.03 3.91 -3.77
CA ARG A 215 -13.01 4.80 -3.20
C ARG A 215 -13.05 6.22 -3.76
N LYS A 216 -13.27 6.35 -5.09
CA LYS A 216 -13.30 7.65 -5.75
C LYS A 216 -14.49 8.49 -5.27
N ASP A 217 -15.65 7.86 -5.16
CA ASP A 217 -16.88 8.54 -4.75
C ASP A 217 -16.82 8.92 -3.26
N ALA A 218 -16.26 8.07 -2.42
CA ALA A 218 -16.03 8.40 -1.00
C ALA A 218 -15.06 9.57 -0.84
N ILE A 219 -13.99 9.65 -1.63
CA ILE A 219 -13.06 10.78 -1.60
C ILE A 219 -13.75 12.07 -2.07
N ALA A 220 -14.57 12.02 -3.12
CA ALA A 220 -15.34 13.16 -3.59
C ALA A 220 -16.28 13.68 -2.51
N LEU A 221 -17.08 12.79 -1.89
CA LEU A 221 -17.97 13.13 -0.77
C LEU A 221 -17.23 13.80 0.40
N TYR A 222 -16.05 13.28 0.74
CA TYR A 222 -15.20 13.86 1.78
C TYR A 222 -14.73 15.28 1.44
N LEU A 223 -14.32 15.51 0.20
CA LEU A 223 -13.80 16.81 -0.23
C LEU A 223 -14.90 17.87 -0.43
N GLU A 224 -16.11 17.45 -0.78
CA GLU A 224 -17.28 18.33 -0.97
C GLU A 224 -17.85 18.85 0.34
N ASN A 225 -17.59 18.18 1.49
CA ASN A 225 -18.16 18.54 2.78
C ASN A 225 -17.06 19.02 3.74
N GLU A 226 -17.20 20.22 4.25
CA GLU A 226 -16.32 20.74 5.31
C GLU A 226 -16.52 19.95 6.61
N GLY A 227 -15.44 19.81 7.39
CA GLY A 227 -15.49 19.07 8.64
C GLY A 227 -15.80 17.57 8.51
N SER A 228 -15.81 17.00 7.30
CA SER A 228 -16.12 15.58 7.07
C SER A 228 -15.05 14.63 7.60
N ILE A 229 -15.42 13.36 7.72
CA ILE A 229 -14.53 12.27 8.15
C ILE A 229 -14.40 11.26 6.99
N LEU A 230 -13.17 10.91 6.59
CA LEU A 230 -12.92 9.83 5.63
C LEU A 230 -12.35 8.61 6.33
N VAL A 231 -13.02 7.47 6.22
CA VAL A 231 -12.58 6.19 6.79
C VAL A 231 -12.29 5.19 5.69
N GLY A 232 -11.07 4.68 5.61
CA GLY A 232 -10.77 3.70 4.58
C GLY A 232 -9.43 2.98 4.72
N ALA A 233 -9.31 1.88 3.98
CA ALA A 233 -8.07 1.14 3.80
C ALA A 233 -7.38 1.56 2.49
N GLY A 234 -6.05 1.51 2.45
CA GLY A 234 -5.29 1.83 1.23
C GLY A 234 -5.21 3.33 0.90
N LEU A 235 -5.46 4.21 1.87
CA LEU A 235 -5.39 5.67 1.71
C LEU A 235 -3.96 6.23 1.88
N GLU A 236 -2.98 5.39 2.17
CA GLU A 236 -1.57 5.78 2.27
C GLU A 236 -0.95 6.12 0.91
N ARG A 237 -1.63 5.80 -0.20
CA ARG A 237 -1.16 6.05 -1.57
C ARG A 237 -2.28 6.59 -2.47
N GLY A 238 -1.89 7.38 -3.48
CA GLY A 238 -2.79 7.82 -4.55
C GLY A 238 -3.86 8.81 -4.13
N VAL A 239 -3.67 9.53 -3.03
CA VAL A 239 -4.48 10.67 -2.59
C VAL A 239 -3.58 11.79 -2.12
N ASP A 240 -4.07 13.02 -2.26
CA ASP A 240 -3.39 14.24 -1.84
C ASP A 240 -4.40 15.17 -1.18
N PHE A 241 -4.11 15.56 0.07
CA PHE A 241 -5.01 16.35 0.90
C PHE A 241 -4.26 17.55 1.51
N PRO A 242 -3.93 18.59 0.70
CA PRO A 242 -3.27 19.79 1.20
C PRO A 242 -4.21 20.61 2.08
N ASP A 243 -3.63 21.37 2.99
CA ASP A 243 -4.28 22.39 3.79
C ASP A 243 -5.47 21.86 4.62
N ASP A 244 -6.61 22.53 4.55
CA ASP A 244 -7.85 22.15 5.26
C ASP A 244 -8.44 20.81 4.81
N LYS A 245 -7.95 20.23 3.73
CA LYS A 245 -8.40 18.91 3.25
C LYS A 245 -7.96 17.74 4.12
N CYS A 246 -6.97 17.93 5.02
CA CYS A 246 -6.63 16.93 6.03
C CYS A 246 -5.86 17.56 7.20
N ARG A 247 -6.53 17.88 8.29
CA ARG A 247 -5.93 18.45 9.51
C ARG A 247 -5.63 17.40 10.57
N VAL A 248 -6.37 16.30 10.54
CA VAL A 248 -6.24 15.24 11.54
C VAL A 248 -6.17 13.89 10.87
N ILE A 249 -5.16 13.10 11.24
CA ILE A 249 -4.98 11.72 10.79
C ILE A 249 -5.09 10.79 11.99
N ILE A 250 -5.89 9.73 11.85
CA ILE A 250 -5.97 8.65 12.84
C ILE A 250 -5.48 7.36 12.19
N ILE A 251 -4.43 6.76 12.75
CA ILE A 251 -3.95 5.44 12.37
C ILE A 251 -4.55 4.44 13.35
N ALA A 252 -5.66 3.84 12.94
CA ALA A 252 -6.44 2.95 13.77
C ALA A 252 -5.77 1.58 13.99
N LYS A 253 -4.81 1.19 13.14
CA LYS A 253 -3.99 -0.01 13.29
C LYS A 253 -2.65 0.17 12.58
N ILE A 254 -1.60 -0.44 13.14
CA ILE A 254 -0.30 -0.51 12.46
C ILE A 254 -0.42 -1.30 11.14
N PRO A 255 0.02 -0.75 10.00
CA PRO A 255 -0.18 -1.32 8.68
C PRO A 255 0.83 -2.43 8.35
N TRP A 256 0.84 -3.49 9.16
CA TRP A 256 1.65 -4.68 8.86
C TRP A 256 1.22 -5.28 7.51
N PRO A 257 2.16 -5.64 6.61
CA PRO A 257 1.81 -6.35 5.39
C PRO A 257 1.03 -7.63 5.67
N ASN A 258 0.06 -7.95 4.81
CA ASN A 258 -0.84 -9.08 5.03
C ASN A 258 -0.12 -10.43 4.89
N ARG A 259 0.10 -11.14 5.97
CA ARG A 259 0.70 -12.48 5.98
C ARG A 259 -0.14 -13.57 5.30
N GLY A 260 -1.40 -13.30 5.01
CA GLY A 260 -2.24 -14.17 4.18
C GLY A 260 -1.88 -14.11 2.68
N ASP A 261 -1.15 -13.09 2.23
CA ASP A 261 -0.56 -13.06 0.89
C ASP A 261 0.65 -14.01 0.85
N LYS A 262 0.62 -14.96 -0.08
CA LYS A 262 1.67 -16.00 -0.21
C LYS A 262 3.05 -15.41 -0.47
N GLN A 263 3.15 -14.34 -1.28
CA GLN A 263 4.41 -13.67 -1.59
C GLN A 263 4.99 -13.00 -0.34
N ILE A 264 4.16 -12.26 0.39
CA ILE A 264 4.57 -11.62 1.65
C ILE A 264 5.03 -12.65 2.67
N ASN A 265 4.28 -13.74 2.83
CA ASN A 265 4.63 -14.79 3.78
C ASN A 265 5.93 -15.52 3.38
N ALA A 266 6.09 -15.88 2.11
CA ALA A 266 7.31 -16.53 1.61
C ALA A 266 8.54 -15.61 1.79
N ARG A 267 8.40 -14.31 1.53
CA ARG A 267 9.48 -13.35 1.73
C ARG A 267 9.82 -13.14 3.21
N LEU A 268 8.80 -13.06 4.08
CA LEU A 268 8.99 -12.91 5.52
C LEU A 268 9.76 -14.07 6.14
N THR A 269 9.46 -15.31 5.71
CA THR A 269 10.12 -16.52 6.23
C THR A 269 11.52 -16.76 5.65
N GLY A 270 11.87 -16.06 4.57
CA GLY A 270 13.20 -16.13 3.95
C GLY A 270 14.25 -15.27 4.68
N LYS A 271 15.51 -15.44 4.26
CA LYS A 271 16.65 -14.66 4.81
C LYS A 271 16.42 -13.15 4.63
N GLY A 272 16.56 -12.38 5.72
CA GLY A 272 16.33 -10.93 5.74
C GLY A 272 14.84 -10.51 5.72
N GLY A 273 13.91 -11.47 5.74
CA GLY A 273 12.48 -11.20 5.60
C GLY A 273 11.88 -10.37 6.74
N GLU A 274 12.33 -10.57 7.98
CA GLU A 274 11.88 -9.78 9.12
C GLU A 274 12.27 -8.30 8.99
N GLN A 275 13.50 -8.01 8.55
CA GLN A 275 13.96 -6.66 8.26
C GLN A 275 13.11 -6.00 7.18
N TRP A 276 12.90 -6.70 6.06
CA TRP A 276 12.07 -6.22 4.98
C TRP A 276 10.62 -5.96 5.44
N TYR A 277 10.03 -6.87 6.20
CA TYR A 277 8.66 -6.77 6.69
C TYR A 277 8.47 -5.55 7.62
N THR A 278 9.43 -5.34 8.53
CA THR A 278 9.45 -4.17 9.42
C THR A 278 9.64 -2.88 8.62
N MET A 279 10.56 -2.86 7.65
CA MET A 279 10.77 -1.71 6.77
C MET A 279 9.51 -1.33 5.98
N GLN A 280 8.78 -2.31 5.43
CA GLN A 280 7.51 -2.04 4.73
C GLN A 280 6.46 -1.42 5.65
N THR A 281 6.40 -1.88 6.90
CA THR A 281 5.50 -1.33 7.92
C THR A 281 5.86 0.11 8.27
N ILE A 282 7.15 0.40 8.53
CA ILE A 282 7.63 1.76 8.80
C ILE A 282 7.36 2.68 7.60
N ARG A 283 7.63 2.22 6.37
CA ARG A 283 7.34 2.97 5.14
C ARG A 283 5.87 3.36 5.05
N SER A 284 4.97 2.42 5.29
CA SER A 284 3.53 2.68 5.26
C SER A 284 3.10 3.66 6.35
N LEU A 285 3.64 3.55 7.57
CA LEU A 285 3.39 4.52 8.65
C LEU A 285 3.82 5.93 8.27
N VAL A 286 5.05 6.10 7.77
CA VAL A 286 5.57 7.40 7.34
C VAL A 286 4.72 7.99 6.22
N GLN A 287 4.27 7.16 5.26
CA GLN A 287 3.37 7.59 4.20
C GLN A 287 1.99 8.02 4.70
N MET A 288 1.41 7.30 5.66
CA MET A 288 0.14 7.66 6.29
C MET A 288 0.21 9.01 6.97
N THR A 289 1.22 9.25 7.80
CA THR A 289 1.39 10.51 8.54
C THR A 289 1.70 11.70 7.65
N GLY A 290 2.18 11.48 6.43
CA GLY A 290 2.52 12.52 5.46
C GLY A 290 1.36 12.98 4.58
N ARG A 291 0.12 12.48 4.79
CA ARG A 291 -1.01 12.83 3.89
C ARG A 291 -1.49 14.25 4.04
N GLY A 292 -1.39 14.84 5.21
CA GLY A 292 -1.85 16.21 5.50
C GLY A 292 -0.76 17.28 5.45
N MET A 293 0.46 16.97 4.95
CA MET A 293 1.57 17.94 4.88
C MET A 293 2.07 18.09 3.45
N ARG A 294 2.01 19.28 2.88
CA ARG A 294 2.41 19.55 1.49
C ARG A 294 3.41 20.69 1.33
N HIS A 295 3.41 21.63 2.23
CA HIS A 295 4.35 22.77 2.23
C HIS A 295 4.69 23.20 3.67
N SER A 296 5.67 24.06 3.85
CA SER A 296 6.17 24.48 5.16
C SER A 296 5.16 25.28 5.99
N GLY A 297 4.16 25.88 5.33
CA GLY A 297 3.05 26.57 5.97
C GLY A 297 1.92 25.66 6.45
N ASP A 298 1.88 24.41 5.95
CA ASP A 298 0.84 23.44 6.26
C ASP A 298 0.99 22.85 7.68
N TRP A 299 -0.09 22.29 8.23
CA TRP A 299 -0.07 21.58 9.51
C TRP A 299 -1.04 20.40 9.52
N CYS A 300 -0.67 19.35 10.25
CA CYS A 300 -1.49 18.16 10.41
C CYS A 300 -1.10 17.41 11.69
N VAL A 301 -2.10 17.01 12.47
CA VAL A 301 -1.90 16.20 13.68
C VAL A 301 -2.18 14.74 13.36
N THR A 302 -1.31 13.83 13.79
CA THR A 302 -1.54 12.38 13.65
C THR A 302 -1.67 11.70 15.01
N TYR A 303 -2.63 10.80 15.15
CA TYR A 303 -2.80 9.91 16.29
C TYR A 303 -2.57 8.46 15.88
N ILE A 304 -1.65 7.76 16.54
CA ILE A 304 -1.42 6.32 16.39
C ILE A 304 -2.01 5.63 17.61
N LEU A 305 -3.02 4.77 17.40
CA LEU A 305 -3.78 4.15 18.49
C LEU A 305 -3.35 2.72 18.83
N ASP A 306 -2.72 2.02 17.89
CA ASP A 306 -2.32 0.60 18.05
C ASP A 306 -1.03 0.47 18.84
N GLY A 307 -1.10 -0.19 20.00
CA GLY A 307 0.05 -0.50 20.87
C GLY A 307 1.16 -1.31 20.19
N ALA A 308 0.88 -1.96 19.05
CA ALA A 308 1.87 -2.68 18.26
C ALA A 308 3.02 -1.78 17.73
N TYR A 309 2.86 -0.45 17.72
CA TYR A 309 3.97 0.48 17.45
C TYR A 309 5.14 0.28 18.42
N SER A 310 4.86 -0.06 19.69
CA SER A 310 5.90 -0.36 20.68
C SER A 310 6.79 -1.52 20.28
N THR A 311 6.28 -2.48 19.50
CA THR A 311 7.06 -3.62 18.98
C THR A 311 8.08 -3.12 17.95
N ILE A 312 7.68 -2.23 17.04
CA ILE A 312 8.60 -1.63 16.05
C ILE A 312 9.70 -0.84 16.76
N ARG A 313 9.33 0.02 17.72
CA ARG A 313 10.26 0.85 18.47
C ARG A 313 11.31 0.05 19.26
N ARG A 314 10.92 -1.09 19.81
CA ARG A 314 11.81 -1.96 20.60
C ARG A 314 12.53 -3.02 19.76
N SER A 315 12.21 -3.14 18.50
CA SER A 315 12.86 -4.10 17.62
C SER A 315 14.32 -3.70 17.32
N ARG A 316 15.14 -4.68 16.95
CA ARG A 316 16.50 -4.44 16.43
C ARG A 316 16.52 -3.59 15.15
N TRP A 317 15.37 -3.39 14.52
CA TRP A 317 15.19 -2.60 13.31
C TRP A 317 14.68 -1.18 13.57
N SER A 318 14.60 -0.77 14.83
CA SER A 318 14.16 0.59 15.23
C SER A 318 15.00 1.71 14.60
N GLY A 319 16.28 1.46 14.31
CA GLY A 319 17.15 2.39 13.61
C GLY A 319 16.75 2.71 12.16
N MET A 320 15.78 1.97 11.60
CA MET A 320 15.19 2.32 10.28
C MET A 320 14.10 3.40 10.39
N ILE A 321 13.64 3.75 11.59
CA ILE A 321 12.66 4.83 11.76
C ILE A 321 13.37 6.16 11.40
N PRO A 322 12.86 6.95 10.43
CA PRO A 322 13.52 8.19 10.05
C PRO A 322 13.59 9.19 11.22
N ASP A 323 14.75 9.81 11.43
CA ASP A 323 14.97 10.75 12.54
C ASP A 323 13.98 11.91 12.55
N ASN A 324 13.74 12.50 11.39
CA ASN A 324 12.78 13.59 11.23
C ASN A 324 11.36 13.18 11.61
N TRP A 325 10.99 11.91 11.38
CA TRP A 325 9.69 11.36 11.75
C TRP A 325 9.64 11.05 13.26
N SER A 326 10.70 10.44 13.80
CA SER A 326 10.79 10.10 15.23
C SER A 326 10.76 11.34 16.13
N LYS A 327 11.37 12.45 15.70
CA LYS A 327 11.36 13.75 16.42
C LYS A 327 9.95 14.34 16.57
N ALA A 328 9.01 13.98 15.70
CA ALA A 328 7.62 14.44 15.77
C ALA A 328 6.77 13.63 16.76
N ILE A 329 7.27 12.48 17.24
CA ILE A 329 6.48 11.58 18.09
C ILE A 329 6.45 12.06 19.53
N ARG A 330 5.23 12.11 20.07
CA ARG A 330 4.92 12.39 21.48
C ARG A 330 4.22 11.17 22.07
N TYR A 331 4.67 10.72 23.23
CA TYR A 331 4.20 9.48 23.85
C TYR A 331 3.17 9.74 24.95
N GLY A 332 2.23 8.81 25.11
CA GLY A 332 1.25 8.77 26.19
C GLY A 332 -0.14 9.23 25.76
N ALA A 333 -1.12 8.97 26.64
CA ALA A 333 -2.49 9.41 26.44
C ALA A 333 -2.56 10.94 26.47
N PRO A 334 -3.16 11.59 25.46
CA PRO A 334 -3.37 13.03 25.50
C PRO A 334 -4.47 13.36 26.48
N LYS A 335 -4.33 14.50 27.20
CA LYS A 335 -5.38 15.02 28.11
C LYS A 335 -6.36 15.92 27.38
N GLU A 336 -5.93 16.50 26.28
CA GLU A 336 -6.68 17.42 25.41
C GLU A 336 -6.21 17.24 23.96
N LYS A 337 -6.82 17.95 23.01
CA LYS A 337 -6.37 17.92 21.63
C LYS A 337 -4.89 18.27 21.52
N GLU A 338 -4.19 17.56 20.65
CA GLU A 338 -2.76 17.74 20.47
C GLU A 338 -2.44 19.16 19.99
N PRO A 339 -1.61 19.94 20.72
CA PRO A 339 -1.25 21.27 20.30
C PRO A 339 -0.41 21.23 19.03
N VAL A 340 -0.74 22.09 18.09
CA VAL A 340 -0.05 22.25 16.81
C VAL A 340 0.14 23.73 16.52
N ARG A 341 1.30 24.08 15.97
CA ARG A 341 1.56 25.43 15.49
C ARG A 341 0.86 25.61 14.12
N ARG A 342 -0.12 26.50 14.09
CA ARG A 342 -0.88 26.87 12.89
C ARG A 342 -0.14 27.88 12.02
#